data_836e8b08c79fac3ebce13f0e76dccf82
#
_entry.id   836e8b08c79fac3ebce13f0e76dccf82
#
_cell.length_a   1.000
_cell.length_b   1.000
_cell.length_c   1.000
_cell.angle_alpha   90.00
_cell.angle_beta   90.00
_cell.angle_gamma   90.00
#
_symmetry.space_group_name_H-M   'P 1'
#
loop_
_entity.id
_entity.type
_entity.pdbx_description
1 polymer ?
#
loop_
_entity_poly.entity_id
_entity_poly.type
_entity_poly.pdbx_seq_one_letter_code
_entity_poly.pdbx_strand_id
1 'polypeptide(L)'
;MRLHRFYLSTPITSSTFDITDRDLVHQWKSVFRYNVGSQVILFDGSGTDFMCMISSLRNLGATVSVMKETMLQSSIKRSIYLCASVVKKDNFELVVQKATELGVRHIIPILSDRTEKKKINMSRLEKIAIEASEQSGRGDVPTIHEAITLGEIFDSG
;
A
#
# COMPACT_ATOMS: atom_id res chain seq x y z
N MET A 1 10.05 -17.60 -11.66
CA MET A 1 8.75 -17.42 -10.98
C MET A 1 8.70 -15.99 -10.44
N ARG A 2 7.66 -15.22 -10.71
CA ARG A 2 7.53 -13.85 -10.17
C ARG A 2 7.19 -13.95 -8.68
N LEU A 3 8.00 -13.32 -7.81
CA LEU A 3 7.72 -13.26 -6.38
C LEU A 3 6.57 -12.26 -6.12
N HIS A 4 5.69 -12.58 -5.18
CA HIS A 4 4.67 -11.64 -4.75
C HIS A 4 5.25 -10.64 -3.76
N ARG A 5 4.72 -9.42 -3.80
CA ARG A 5 5.12 -8.30 -2.95
C ARG A 5 4.03 -8.02 -1.93
N PHE A 6 4.45 -7.70 -0.71
CA PHE A 6 3.55 -7.38 0.41
C PHE A 6 4.06 -6.18 1.18
N TYR A 7 3.15 -5.30 1.53
CA TYR A 7 3.44 -4.11 2.32
C TYR A 7 3.48 -4.44 3.81
N LEU A 8 4.43 -3.83 4.52
CA LEU A 8 4.48 -3.81 5.99
C LEU A 8 4.39 -2.37 6.47
N SER A 9 3.49 -2.11 7.42
CA SER A 9 3.34 -0.78 8.03
C SER A 9 4.46 -0.44 9.01
N THR A 10 5.29 -1.42 9.37
CA THR A 10 6.44 -1.25 10.27
C THR A 10 7.75 -1.24 9.48
N PRO A 11 8.69 -0.32 9.78
CA PRO A 11 9.99 -0.28 9.12
C PRO A 11 10.77 -1.60 9.28
N ILE A 12 11.41 -2.03 8.19
CA ILE A 12 12.27 -3.21 8.17
C ILE A 12 13.69 -2.76 8.49
N THR A 13 14.14 -3.02 9.72
CA THR A 13 15.46 -2.57 10.21
C THR A 13 16.39 -3.72 10.60
N SER A 14 15.89 -4.95 10.56
CA SER A 14 16.64 -6.13 10.99
C SER A 14 16.70 -7.17 9.88
N SER A 15 17.79 -7.92 9.83
CA SER A 15 17.95 -9.02 8.87
C SER A 15 17.03 -10.21 9.13
N THR A 16 16.48 -10.32 10.34
CA THR A 16 15.49 -11.34 10.72
C THR A 16 14.48 -10.69 11.66
N PHE A 17 13.19 -10.87 11.39
CA PHE A 17 12.11 -10.29 12.18
C PHE A 17 10.83 -11.10 12.10
N ASP A 18 9.93 -10.84 13.04
CA ASP A 18 8.63 -11.50 13.13
C ASP A 18 7.54 -10.67 12.45
N ILE A 19 6.71 -11.33 11.68
CA ILE A 19 5.45 -10.81 11.12
C ILE A 19 4.32 -11.20 12.09
N THR A 20 3.70 -10.19 12.69
CA THR A 20 2.57 -10.36 13.61
C THR A 20 1.21 -10.03 12.99
N ASP A 21 1.21 -9.56 11.74
CA ASP A 21 0.01 -9.31 10.96
C ASP A 21 -0.68 -10.63 10.61
N ARG A 22 -1.80 -10.88 11.29
CA ARG A 22 -2.56 -12.14 11.16
C ARG A 22 -3.20 -12.29 9.78
N ASP A 23 -3.65 -11.19 9.18
CA ASP A 23 -4.30 -11.21 7.88
C ASP A 23 -3.29 -11.55 6.80
N LEU A 24 -2.10 -10.96 6.85
CA LEU A 24 -1.00 -11.28 5.96
C LEU A 24 -0.55 -12.74 6.10
N VAL A 25 -0.37 -13.21 7.33
CA VAL A 25 0.01 -14.62 7.58
C VAL A 25 -1.07 -15.57 7.11
N HIS A 26 -2.35 -15.24 7.32
CA HIS A 26 -3.46 -16.03 6.81
C HIS A 26 -3.46 -16.07 5.27
N GLN A 27 -3.25 -14.93 4.62
CA GLN A 27 -3.15 -14.83 3.16
C GLN A 27 -2.01 -15.70 2.62
N TRP A 28 -0.83 -15.67 3.25
CA TRP A 28 0.30 -16.52 2.87
C TRP A 28 -0.01 -18.00 2.92
N LYS A 29 -0.73 -18.44 3.98
CA LYS A 29 -1.08 -19.85 4.18
C LYS A 29 -2.22 -20.31 3.28
N SER A 30 -3.30 -19.51 3.24
CA SER A 30 -4.58 -19.94 2.65
C SER A 30 -4.66 -19.64 1.15
N VAL A 31 -4.15 -18.48 0.72
CA VAL A 31 -4.24 -18.03 -0.67
C VAL A 31 -3.00 -18.47 -1.45
N PHE A 32 -1.81 -18.09 -0.96
CA PHE A 32 -0.56 -18.37 -1.66
C PHE A 32 0.02 -19.76 -1.35
N ARG A 33 -0.45 -20.42 -0.30
CA ARG A 33 0.00 -21.75 0.13
C ARG A 33 1.51 -21.81 0.35
N TYR A 34 2.06 -20.74 0.91
CA TYR A 34 3.47 -20.66 1.25
C TYR A 34 3.81 -21.60 2.41
N ASN A 35 5.07 -22.04 2.41
CA ASN A 35 5.66 -22.87 3.44
C ASN A 35 7.00 -22.26 3.89
N VAL A 36 7.59 -22.83 4.94
CA VAL A 36 8.98 -22.52 5.30
C VAL A 36 9.89 -22.76 4.09
N GLY A 37 10.78 -21.80 3.81
CA GLY A 37 11.62 -21.78 2.62
C GLY A 37 11.03 -21.02 1.43
N SER A 38 9.74 -20.66 1.45
CA SER A 38 9.15 -19.81 0.41
C SER A 38 9.75 -18.41 0.44
N GLN A 39 9.89 -17.80 -0.73
CA GLN A 39 10.42 -16.45 -0.88
C GLN A 39 9.30 -15.47 -1.20
N VAL A 40 9.39 -14.28 -0.60
CA VAL A 40 8.48 -13.16 -0.80
C VAL A 40 9.28 -11.87 -0.92
N ILE A 41 8.70 -10.83 -1.50
CA ILE A 41 9.22 -9.48 -1.41
C ILE A 41 8.39 -8.73 -0.38
N LEU A 42 9.06 -8.08 0.57
CA LEU A 42 8.45 -7.17 1.53
C LEU A 42 8.93 -5.75 1.23
N PHE A 43 8.07 -4.76 1.48
CA PHE A 43 8.45 -3.35 1.42
C PHE A 43 7.67 -2.57 2.49
N ASP A 44 8.28 -1.49 2.99
CA ASP A 44 7.79 -0.73 4.15
C ASP A 44 7.54 0.75 3.85
N GLY A 45 7.57 1.12 2.57
CA GLY A 45 7.43 2.52 2.14
C GLY A 45 8.74 3.30 2.07
N SER A 46 9.86 2.71 2.45
CA SER A 46 11.20 3.33 2.37
C SER A 46 11.73 3.48 0.94
N GLY A 47 11.07 2.88 -0.03
CA GLY A 47 11.56 2.80 -1.41
C GLY A 47 12.49 1.60 -1.65
N THR A 48 12.59 0.69 -0.69
CA THR A 48 13.41 -0.52 -0.78
C THR A 48 12.54 -1.77 -0.83
N ASP A 49 12.85 -2.67 -1.74
CA ASP A 49 12.33 -4.03 -1.77
C ASP A 49 13.26 -4.97 -1.00
N PHE A 50 12.72 -5.69 -0.04
CA PHE A 50 13.41 -6.70 0.74
C PHE A 50 12.98 -8.09 0.27
N MET A 51 13.86 -8.79 -0.42
CA MET A 51 13.64 -10.20 -0.75
C MET A 51 13.88 -11.03 0.51
N CYS A 52 12.81 -11.65 1.02
CA CYS A 52 12.83 -12.40 2.27
C CYS A 52 12.51 -13.88 2.04
N MET A 53 13.07 -14.72 2.89
CA MET A 53 12.72 -16.13 3.01
C MET A 53 11.92 -16.36 4.30
N ILE A 54 10.83 -17.10 4.20
CA ILE A 54 10.03 -17.50 5.36
C ILE A 54 10.80 -18.59 6.14
N SER A 55 11.31 -18.23 7.31
CA SER A 55 12.06 -19.13 8.19
C SER A 55 11.17 -19.93 9.14
N SER A 56 10.02 -19.35 9.52
CA SER A 56 9.00 -20.01 10.34
C SER A 56 7.61 -19.51 9.94
N LEU A 57 6.63 -20.40 9.92
CA LEU A 57 5.24 -20.05 9.58
C LEU A 57 4.28 -20.74 10.57
N ARG A 58 3.75 -19.95 11.51
CA ARG A 58 2.83 -20.38 12.57
C ARG A 58 1.41 -19.91 12.27
N ASN A 59 0.45 -20.27 13.11
CA ASN A 59 -0.95 -19.84 12.91
C ASN A 59 -1.16 -18.32 13.15
N LEU A 60 -0.37 -17.73 14.03
CA LEU A 60 -0.55 -16.34 14.49
C LEU A 60 0.65 -15.44 14.12
N GLY A 61 1.58 -15.91 13.32
CA GLY A 61 2.77 -15.16 12.96
C GLY A 61 3.71 -15.93 12.05
N ALA A 62 4.66 -15.22 11.50
CA ALA A 62 5.74 -15.81 10.70
C ALA A 62 7.07 -15.13 11.09
N THR A 63 8.18 -15.84 10.95
CA THR A 63 9.52 -15.27 11.01
C THR A 63 10.10 -15.26 9.61
N VAL A 64 10.68 -14.15 9.20
CA VAL A 64 11.33 -13.99 7.89
C VAL A 64 12.78 -13.55 8.04
N SER A 65 13.60 -13.95 7.09
CA SER A 65 14.99 -13.52 7.00
C SER A 65 15.23 -12.79 5.68
N VAL A 66 15.81 -11.59 5.75
CA VAL A 66 16.17 -10.79 4.56
C VAL A 66 17.34 -11.46 3.84
N MET A 67 17.15 -11.77 2.58
CA MET A 67 18.15 -12.38 1.70
C MET A 67 18.85 -11.34 0.85
N LYS A 68 18.12 -10.30 0.43
CA LYS A 68 18.61 -9.24 -0.45
C LYS A 68 17.76 -7.99 -0.31
N GLU A 69 18.45 -6.85 -0.35
CA GLU A 69 17.81 -5.54 -0.43
C GLU A 69 18.01 -4.96 -1.83
N THR A 70 17.00 -4.31 -2.35
CA THR A 70 17.04 -3.67 -3.66
C THR A 70 16.36 -2.30 -3.55
N MET A 71 17.15 -1.24 -3.63
CA MET A 71 16.60 0.11 -3.68
C MET A 71 15.90 0.33 -5.01
N LEU A 72 14.63 0.71 -4.97
CA LEU A 72 13.85 1.03 -6.14
C LEU A 72 14.18 2.45 -6.59
N GLN A 73 14.61 2.61 -7.82
CA GLN A 73 14.80 3.92 -8.39
C GLN A 73 13.42 4.55 -8.65
N SER A 74 13.01 5.50 -7.83
CA SER A 74 11.85 6.33 -8.15
C SER A 74 12.20 7.22 -9.34
N SER A 75 11.59 6.95 -10.48
CA SER A 75 11.69 7.81 -11.67
C SER A 75 11.04 9.19 -11.45
N ILE A 76 10.15 9.29 -10.47
CA ILE A 76 9.37 10.50 -10.19
C ILE A 76 10.04 11.28 -9.06
N LYS A 77 10.76 12.34 -9.41
CA LYS A 77 11.41 13.25 -8.45
C LYS A 77 10.44 14.24 -7.77
N ARG A 78 9.21 14.37 -8.29
CA ARG A 78 8.20 15.32 -7.79
C ARG A 78 7.09 14.58 -7.05
N SER A 79 6.61 15.15 -5.95
CA SER A 79 5.38 14.67 -5.32
C SER A 79 4.17 15.15 -6.13
N ILE A 80 3.35 14.20 -6.57
CA ILE A 80 2.11 14.47 -7.30
C ILE A 80 0.96 14.40 -6.30
N TYR A 81 0.18 15.47 -6.23
CA TYR A 81 -1.05 15.58 -5.46
C TYR A 81 -2.25 15.47 -6.39
N LEU A 82 -3.11 14.51 -6.15
CA LEU A 82 -4.37 14.35 -6.88
C LEU A 82 -5.53 14.82 -6.02
N CYS A 83 -6.12 15.97 -6.37
CA CYS A 83 -7.40 16.42 -5.82
C CYS A 83 -8.52 15.86 -6.70
N ALA A 84 -9.30 14.92 -6.20
CA ALA A 84 -10.32 14.24 -6.98
C ALA A 84 -11.69 14.32 -6.32
N SER A 85 -12.71 14.81 -7.05
CA SER A 85 -14.09 14.82 -6.55
C SER A 85 -14.57 13.41 -6.23
N VAL A 86 -15.18 13.26 -5.07
CA VAL A 86 -15.77 11.98 -4.64
C VAL A 86 -16.99 11.68 -5.52
N VAL A 87 -16.86 10.65 -6.32
CA VAL A 87 -17.92 10.09 -7.17
C VAL A 87 -18.52 8.85 -6.51
N LYS A 88 -19.39 8.12 -7.22
CA LYS A 88 -19.93 6.85 -6.72
C LYS A 88 -18.80 5.94 -6.22
N LYS A 89 -19.05 5.23 -5.11
CA LYS A 89 -18.06 4.45 -4.36
C LYS A 89 -17.09 3.65 -5.25
N ASP A 90 -17.61 2.82 -6.13
CA ASP A 90 -16.79 1.93 -6.96
C ASP A 90 -15.90 2.71 -7.95
N ASN A 91 -16.38 3.83 -8.45
CA ASN A 91 -15.61 4.69 -9.33
C ASN A 91 -14.50 5.41 -8.58
N PHE A 92 -14.74 5.85 -7.34
CA PHE A 92 -13.72 6.49 -6.54
C PHE A 92 -12.64 5.50 -6.08
N GLU A 93 -13.03 4.27 -5.75
CA GLU A 93 -12.09 3.17 -5.47
C GLU A 93 -11.17 2.91 -6.69
N LEU A 94 -11.72 2.94 -7.90
CA LEU A 94 -10.93 2.82 -9.13
C LEU A 94 -9.98 4.02 -9.34
N VAL A 95 -10.41 5.25 -9.02
CA VAL A 95 -9.54 6.43 -9.06
C VAL A 95 -8.34 6.23 -8.14
N VAL A 96 -8.56 5.81 -6.89
CA VAL A 96 -7.48 5.54 -5.92
C VAL A 96 -6.53 4.47 -6.44
N GLN A 97 -7.06 3.37 -6.96
CA GLN A 97 -6.25 2.30 -7.53
C GLN A 97 -5.36 2.82 -8.67
N LYS A 98 -5.95 3.48 -9.67
CA LYS A 98 -5.22 3.94 -10.86
C LYS A 98 -4.25 5.09 -10.55
N ALA A 99 -4.62 6.01 -9.67
CA ALA A 99 -3.73 7.04 -9.19
C ALA A 99 -2.48 6.44 -8.50
N THR A 100 -2.68 5.41 -7.70
CA THR A 100 -1.60 4.69 -7.06
C THR A 100 -0.68 4.02 -8.11
N GLU A 101 -1.23 3.26 -9.04
CA GLU A 101 -0.47 2.62 -10.12
C GLU A 101 0.36 3.62 -10.95
N LEU A 102 -0.16 4.85 -11.16
CA LEU A 102 0.47 5.92 -11.92
C LEU A 102 1.49 6.75 -11.12
N GLY A 103 1.69 6.45 -9.83
CA GLY A 103 2.73 7.10 -9.04
C GLY A 103 2.31 8.36 -8.31
N VAL A 104 1.01 8.63 -8.16
CA VAL A 104 0.50 9.70 -7.29
C VAL A 104 0.93 9.43 -5.85
N ARG A 105 1.42 10.46 -5.14
CA ARG A 105 1.86 10.33 -3.74
C ARG A 105 0.83 10.78 -2.72
N HIS A 106 -0.04 11.71 -3.10
CA HIS A 106 -1.07 12.25 -2.21
C HIS A 106 -2.40 12.26 -2.94
N ILE A 107 -3.41 11.64 -2.36
CA ILE A 107 -4.78 11.61 -2.89
C ILE A 107 -5.66 12.38 -1.90
N ILE A 108 -6.28 13.46 -2.37
CA ILE A 108 -7.13 14.33 -1.58
C ILE A 108 -8.56 14.22 -2.12
N PRO A 109 -9.45 13.52 -1.41
CA PRO A 109 -10.85 13.44 -1.79
C PRO A 109 -11.54 14.81 -1.65
N ILE A 110 -12.23 15.26 -2.69
CA ILE A 110 -12.91 16.56 -2.70
C ILE A 110 -14.43 16.36 -2.59
N LEU A 111 -15.01 17.02 -1.60
CA LEU A 111 -16.46 17.11 -1.45
C LEU A 111 -16.98 18.29 -2.27
N SER A 112 -17.70 18.01 -3.36
CA SER A 112 -18.38 19.02 -4.15
C SER A 112 -19.84 19.17 -3.69
N ASP A 113 -20.50 20.27 -4.05
CA ASP A 113 -21.91 20.55 -3.69
C ASP A 113 -22.87 19.44 -4.13
N ARG A 114 -22.51 18.69 -5.18
CA ARG A 114 -23.29 17.56 -5.70
C ARG A 114 -22.82 16.21 -5.18
N THR A 115 -21.84 16.18 -4.27
CA THR A 115 -21.41 14.93 -3.66
C THR A 115 -22.51 14.45 -2.74
N GLU A 116 -23.15 13.34 -3.07
CA GLU A 116 -24.00 12.66 -2.09
C GLU A 116 -23.13 12.39 -0.85
N LYS A 117 -23.56 12.86 0.34
CA LYS A 117 -22.86 12.72 1.63
C LYS A 117 -22.73 11.23 2.01
N LYS A 118 -22.05 10.46 1.19
CA LYS A 118 -21.69 9.07 1.51
C LYS A 118 -20.41 9.09 2.32
N LYS A 119 -20.48 8.49 3.48
CA LYS A 119 -19.32 8.32 4.36
C LYS A 119 -18.21 7.59 3.58
N ILE A 120 -17.10 8.28 3.32
CA ILE A 120 -15.92 7.69 2.70
C ILE A 120 -15.36 6.66 3.68
N ASN A 121 -15.14 5.46 3.19
CA ASN A 121 -14.48 4.42 3.98
C ASN A 121 -12.96 4.51 3.78
N MET A 122 -12.30 5.31 4.61
CA MET A 122 -10.86 5.56 4.51
C MET A 122 -10.05 4.27 4.58
N SER A 123 -10.37 3.38 5.52
CA SER A 123 -9.64 2.10 5.66
C SER A 123 -9.76 1.21 4.42
N ARG A 124 -10.87 1.29 3.69
CA ARG A 124 -11.03 0.59 2.41
C ARG A 124 -10.17 1.21 1.31
N LEU A 125 -10.10 2.54 1.25
CA LEU A 125 -9.26 3.22 0.26
C LEU A 125 -7.77 2.97 0.51
N GLU A 126 -7.32 3.00 1.77
CA GLU A 126 -5.96 2.66 2.16
C GLU A 126 -5.60 1.23 1.74
N LYS A 127 -6.50 0.28 1.97
CA LYS A 127 -6.30 -1.11 1.55
C LYS A 127 -6.14 -1.22 0.03
N ILE A 128 -6.96 -0.51 -0.75
CA ILE A 128 -6.85 -0.46 -2.22
C ILE A 128 -5.51 0.13 -2.65
N ALA A 129 -5.06 1.20 -1.99
CA ALA A 129 -3.77 1.80 -2.27
C ALA A 129 -2.59 0.85 -1.98
N ILE A 130 -2.66 0.10 -0.88
CA ILE A 130 -1.67 -0.94 -0.55
C ILE A 130 -1.65 -2.02 -1.64
N GLU A 131 -2.80 -2.61 -1.95
CA GLU A 131 -2.93 -3.65 -2.97
C GLU A 131 -2.43 -3.17 -4.35
N ALA A 132 -2.74 -1.93 -4.72
CA ALA A 132 -2.27 -1.31 -5.96
C ALA A 132 -0.74 -1.08 -5.96
N SER A 133 -0.16 -0.69 -4.81
CA SER A 133 1.29 -0.52 -4.65
C SER A 133 2.02 -1.87 -4.76
N GLU A 134 1.47 -2.93 -4.16
CA GLU A 134 1.99 -4.30 -4.26
C GLU A 134 2.02 -4.78 -5.72
N GLN A 135 0.95 -4.55 -6.47
CA GLN A 135 0.80 -5.03 -7.85
C GLN A 135 1.60 -4.20 -8.86
N SER A 136 1.70 -2.88 -8.68
CA SER A 136 2.41 -1.98 -9.59
C SER A 136 3.93 -1.96 -9.39
N GLY A 137 4.42 -2.51 -8.30
CA GLY A 137 5.85 -2.53 -8.00
C GLY A 137 6.37 -1.24 -7.37
N ARG A 138 5.49 -0.40 -6.80
CA ARG A 138 5.92 0.81 -6.07
C ARG A 138 6.61 0.44 -4.76
N GLY A 139 7.63 1.21 -4.40
CA GLY A 139 8.31 1.08 -3.11
C GLY A 139 7.64 1.89 -1.98
N ASP A 140 6.60 2.66 -2.30
CA ASP A 140 5.84 3.50 -1.37
C ASP A 140 4.32 3.28 -1.54
N VAL A 141 3.55 3.64 -0.52
CA VAL A 141 2.08 3.67 -0.57
C VAL A 141 1.65 5.13 -0.52
N PRO A 142 0.73 5.60 -1.39
CA PRO A 142 0.28 6.98 -1.35
C PRO A 142 -0.46 7.29 -0.06
N THR A 143 -0.32 8.52 0.41
CA THR A 143 -1.11 9.05 1.51
C THR A 143 -2.50 9.43 0.99
N ILE A 144 -3.54 8.88 1.60
CA ILE A 144 -4.91 9.31 1.36
C ILE A 144 -5.29 10.27 2.49
N HIS A 145 -5.59 11.51 2.12
CA HIS A 145 -5.97 12.56 3.05
C HIS A 145 -7.45 12.50 3.41
N GLU A 146 -7.81 13.15 4.50
CA GLU A 146 -9.23 13.39 4.80
C GLU A 146 -9.88 14.21 3.69
N ALA A 147 -11.20 13.98 3.51
CA ALA A 147 -11.94 14.70 2.49
C ALA A 147 -12.16 16.16 2.87
N ILE A 148 -11.86 17.05 1.95
CA ILE A 148 -12.04 18.50 2.11
C ILE A 148 -12.93 19.07 1.01
N THR A 149 -13.40 20.29 1.20
CA THR A 149 -14.12 21.05 0.16
C THR A 149 -13.15 21.68 -0.82
N LEU A 150 -13.65 22.06 -2.00
CA LEU A 150 -12.80 22.74 -3.00
C LEU A 150 -12.27 24.09 -2.48
N GLY A 151 -13.05 24.81 -1.65
CA GLY A 151 -12.61 26.07 -1.05
C GLY A 151 -11.41 25.89 -0.14
N GLU A 152 -11.40 24.87 0.70
CA GLU A 152 -10.31 24.62 1.65
C GLU A 152 -8.94 24.34 0.97
N ILE A 153 -8.95 23.89 -0.29
CA ILE A 153 -7.68 23.74 -1.05
C ILE A 153 -7.02 25.11 -1.29
N PHE A 154 -7.80 26.12 -1.63
CA PHE A 154 -7.27 27.45 -1.95
C PHE A 154 -6.90 28.26 -0.72
N ASP A 155 -7.49 27.93 0.44
CA ASP A 155 -7.21 28.61 1.72
C ASP A 155 -5.94 28.06 2.40
N SER A 156 -5.44 26.90 1.96
CA SER A 156 -4.25 26.22 2.54
C SER A 156 -2.94 26.47 1.79
N GLY A 157 -2.92 27.44 0.83
CA GLY A 157 -1.77 27.79 -0.01
C GLY A 157 -0.88 28.92 0.54
#